data_7a26f11b9d72b8ce1890699f67b0c3cd
#
_entry.id   7a26f11b9d72b8ce1890699f67b0c3cd
#
_cell.length_a   1.000
_cell.length_b   1.000
_cell.length_c   1.000
_cell.angle_alpha   90.00
_cell.angle_beta   90.00
_cell.angle_gamma   90.00
#
_symmetry.space_group_name_H-M   'P 1'
#
loop_
_entity.id
_entity.type
_entity.pdbx_description
1 polymer ?
#
loop_
_entity_poly.entity_id
_entity_poly.type
_entity_poly.pdbx_seq_one_letter_code
_entity_poly.pdbx_strand_id
1 'polypeptide(L)'
;MKQSFIKHAFLVAGTFCVLAGAQAGEIVKSLKVELLVFSGRPNPTFVVTDPAQITEILALAKNLPQKKSAALGEESQPEPKLGYQGFVVTNNSDISSDIKSFIVHGSDVRLALVTGSKQAGKSSVVRAEGIDSDAKLENKLLAHVKNNGVVDEKVLEFIENSK
;
A
#
# COMPACT_ATOMS: atom_id res chain seq x y z
N MET A 1 1.68 69.92 -53.01
CA MET A 1 0.98 69.41 -51.83
C MET A 1 1.43 67.97 -51.62
N LYS A 2 2.34 67.71 -50.65
CA LYS A 2 2.85 66.41 -50.32
C LYS A 2 2.45 66.10 -48.87
N GLN A 3 1.54 65.16 -48.68
CA GLN A 3 1.15 64.65 -47.35
C GLN A 3 2.09 63.51 -46.96
N SER A 4 2.75 63.68 -45.82
CA SER A 4 3.63 62.70 -45.20
C SER A 4 2.83 61.85 -44.26
N PHE A 5 2.79 60.53 -44.52
CA PHE A 5 2.15 59.53 -43.63
C PHE A 5 3.18 59.03 -42.61
N ILE A 6 2.97 59.39 -41.35
CA ILE A 6 3.72 58.85 -40.22
C ILE A 6 3.11 57.52 -39.83
N LYS A 7 3.90 56.44 -40.00
CA LYS A 7 3.51 55.10 -39.54
C LYS A 7 3.93 54.94 -38.09
N HIS A 8 2.93 54.85 -37.22
CA HIS A 8 3.16 54.47 -35.80
C HIS A 8 3.28 52.96 -35.72
N ALA A 9 4.45 52.47 -35.38
CA ALA A 9 4.66 51.08 -35.03
C ALA A 9 4.32 50.90 -33.55
N PHE A 10 3.26 50.16 -33.29
CA PHE A 10 2.88 49.72 -31.92
C PHE A 10 3.70 48.46 -31.60
N LEU A 11 4.65 48.61 -30.66
CA LEU A 11 5.40 47.51 -30.06
C LEU A 11 4.60 46.94 -28.91
N VAL A 12 3.93 45.81 -29.12
CA VAL A 12 3.22 45.07 -28.07
C VAL A 12 4.24 44.18 -27.37
N ALA A 13 4.73 44.58 -26.22
CA ALA A 13 5.52 43.76 -25.34
C ALA A 13 4.59 42.76 -24.62
N GLY A 14 4.50 41.57 -25.16
CA GLY A 14 3.77 40.46 -24.50
C GLY A 14 4.55 39.93 -23.30
N THR A 15 4.11 40.32 -22.10
CA THR A 15 4.62 39.69 -20.85
C THR A 15 4.10 38.28 -20.75
N PHE A 16 4.97 37.32 -21.01
CA PHE A 16 4.68 35.87 -20.83
C PHE A 16 4.79 35.54 -19.33
N CYS A 17 3.68 35.63 -18.61
CA CYS A 17 3.60 35.04 -17.25
C CYS A 17 3.63 33.54 -17.37
N VAL A 18 4.81 32.95 -17.13
CA VAL A 18 4.94 31.49 -16.89
C VAL A 18 4.35 31.23 -15.51
N LEU A 19 3.09 30.80 -15.49
CA LEU A 19 2.47 30.17 -14.30
C LEU A 19 3.17 28.84 -14.11
N ALA A 20 4.20 28.81 -13.26
CA ALA A 20 4.73 27.59 -12.69
C ALA A 20 3.64 26.99 -11.80
N GLY A 21 2.78 26.17 -12.40
CA GLY A 21 1.83 25.34 -11.67
C GLY A 21 2.63 24.39 -10.79
N ALA A 22 2.69 24.66 -9.49
CA ALA A 22 3.10 23.68 -8.50
C ALA A 22 2.09 22.53 -8.63
N GLN A 23 2.48 21.45 -9.31
CA GLN A 23 1.76 20.19 -9.26
C GLN A 23 1.91 19.69 -7.82
N ALA A 24 0.92 19.96 -6.99
CA ALA A 24 0.74 19.22 -5.76
C ALA A 24 0.65 17.75 -6.17
N GLY A 25 1.71 16.98 -5.90
CA GLY A 25 1.76 15.57 -6.22
C GLY A 25 0.54 14.91 -5.58
N GLU A 26 -0.35 14.39 -6.40
CA GLU A 26 -1.49 13.60 -5.95
C GLU A 26 -0.93 12.44 -5.13
N ILE A 27 -1.26 12.39 -3.84
CA ILE A 27 -0.84 11.30 -2.96
C ILE A 27 -1.56 10.05 -3.45
N VAL A 28 -0.87 9.26 -4.27
CA VAL A 28 -1.41 8.03 -4.83
C VAL A 28 -1.61 7.05 -3.69
N LYS A 29 -2.86 6.72 -3.44
CA LYS A 29 -3.24 5.65 -2.51
C LYS A 29 -2.63 4.35 -2.98
N SER A 30 -1.80 3.72 -2.16
CA SER A 30 -1.15 2.46 -2.54
C SER A 30 -0.92 1.54 -1.35
N LEU A 31 -0.97 0.23 -1.61
CA LEU A 31 -0.49 -0.78 -0.69
C LEU A 31 0.80 -1.37 -1.25
N LYS A 32 1.88 -1.33 -0.48
CA LYS A 32 3.07 -2.12 -0.78
C LYS A 32 2.88 -3.52 -0.20
N VAL A 33 3.05 -4.52 -1.03
CA VAL A 33 2.91 -5.93 -0.65
C VAL A 33 4.24 -6.64 -0.87
N GLU A 34 4.68 -7.37 0.15
CA GLU A 34 5.85 -8.23 0.11
C GLU A 34 5.41 -9.68 0.30
N LEU A 35 5.78 -10.56 -0.62
CA LEU A 35 5.51 -11.98 -0.58
C LEU A 35 6.67 -12.69 0.12
N LEU A 36 6.44 -13.19 1.33
CA LEU A 36 7.45 -13.87 2.13
C LEU A 36 7.63 -15.32 1.67
N VAL A 37 8.58 -15.57 0.78
CA VAL A 37 8.79 -16.88 0.17
C VAL A 37 10.27 -17.31 0.16
N PHE A 38 11.20 -16.35 0.30
CA PHE A 38 12.61 -16.66 0.23
C PHE A 38 13.32 -16.45 1.57
N SER A 39 14.27 -17.36 1.86
CA SER A 39 15.25 -17.17 2.92
C SER A 39 16.60 -16.80 2.30
N GLY A 40 17.22 -15.73 2.80
CA GLY A 40 18.56 -15.32 2.39
C GLY A 40 18.66 -14.54 1.06
N ARG A 41 17.55 -14.23 0.40
CA ARG A 41 17.47 -13.31 -0.75
C ARG A 41 16.26 -12.39 -0.62
N PRO A 42 16.23 -11.23 -1.31
CA PRO A 42 15.08 -10.34 -1.26
C PRO A 42 13.80 -11.02 -1.70
N ASN A 43 12.73 -10.79 -0.95
CA ASN A 43 11.39 -11.25 -1.30
C ASN A 43 10.80 -10.44 -2.46
N PRO A 44 9.94 -11.03 -3.29
CA PRO A 44 9.20 -10.29 -4.30
C PRO A 44 8.29 -9.24 -3.68
N THR A 45 8.28 -8.05 -4.26
CA THR A 45 7.41 -6.96 -3.82
C THR A 45 6.62 -6.41 -4.99
N PHE A 46 5.38 -5.99 -4.71
CA PHE A 46 4.54 -5.31 -5.69
C PHE A 46 3.70 -4.21 -5.02
N VAL A 47 3.09 -3.37 -5.83
CA VAL A 47 2.28 -2.25 -5.36
C VAL A 47 0.88 -2.36 -5.96
N VAL A 48 -0.13 -2.32 -5.08
CA VAL A 48 -1.54 -2.23 -5.49
C VAL A 48 -1.92 -0.75 -5.49
N THR A 49 -2.33 -0.23 -6.63
CA THR A 49 -2.74 1.18 -6.83
C THR A 49 -4.20 1.34 -7.18
N ASP A 50 -4.89 0.26 -7.54
CA ASP A 50 -6.32 0.30 -7.83
C ASP A 50 -7.13 0.60 -6.55
N PRO A 51 -7.88 1.72 -6.51
CA PRO A 51 -8.63 2.13 -5.32
C PRO A 51 -9.67 1.11 -4.86
N ALA A 52 -10.29 0.39 -5.80
CA ALA A 52 -11.29 -0.63 -5.48
C ALA A 52 -10.64 -1.83 -4.78
N GLN A 53 -9.51 -2.31 -5.29
CA GLN A 53 -8.75 -3.40 -4.68
C GLN A 53 -8.19 -3.00 -3.31
N ILE A 54 -7.64 -1.78 -3.17
CA ILE A 54 -7.17 -1.25 -1.90
C ILE A 54 -8.28 -1.26 -0.86
N THR A 55 -9.45 -0.71 -1.23
CA THR A 55 -10.61 -0.63 -0.33
C THR A 55 -11.07 -2.01 0.10
N GLU A 56 -11.13 -2.97 -0.82
CA GLU A 56 -11.55 -4.33 -0.54
C GLU A 56 -10.55 -5.05 0.38
N ILE A 57 -9.25 -4.96 0.11
CA ILE A 57 -8.19 -5.57 0.93
C ILE A 57 -8.24 -5.00 2.36
N LEU A 58 -8.32 -3.68 2.51
CA LEU A 58 -8.38 -3.04 3.82
C LEU A 58 -9.69 -3.36 4.56
N ALA A 59 -10.82 -3.47 3.85
CA ALA A 59 -12.10 -3.85 4.43
C ALA A 59 -12.08 -5.30 4.94
N LEU A 60 -11.52 -6.23 4.16
CA LEU A 60 -11.33 -7.61 4.61
C LEU A 60 -10.49 -7.64 5.89
N ALA A 61 -9.34 -6.97 5.92
CA ALA A 61 -8.46 -6.94 7.08
C ALA A 61 -9.14 -6.31 8.32
N LYS A 62 -9.93 -5.23 8.12
CA LYS A 62 -10.60 -4.51 9.21
C LYS A 62 -11.75 -5.30 9.85
N ASN A 63 -12.45 -6.08 9.04
CA ASN A 63 -13.67 -6.78 9.49
C ASN A 63 -13.41 -8.19 10.05
N LEU A 64 -12.15 -8.56 10.22
CA LEU A 64 -11.80 -9.87 10.78
C LEU A 64 -12.24 -10.00 12.24
N PRO A 65 -12.76 -11.17 12.65
CA PRO A 65 -12.98 -11.47 14.06
C PRO A 65 -11.67 -11.33 14.82
N GLN A 66 -11.67 -10.48 15.84
CA GLN A 66 -10.49 -10.22 16.66
C GLN A 66 -10.27 -11.37 17.65
N LYS A 67 -9.08 -11.94 17.69
CA LYS A 67 -8.64 -12.70 18.86
C LYS A 67 -8.49 -11.74 20.02
N LYS A 68 -9.07 -12.05 21.17
CA LYS A 68 -8.76 -11.33 22.42
C LYS A 68 -7.27 -11.54 22.72
N SER A 69 -6.43 -10.59 22.34
CA SER A 69 -5.02 -10.66 22.63
C SER A 69 -4.79 -10.35 24.10
N ALA A 70 -4.18 -11.27 24.81
CA ALA A 70 -3.43 -10.93 26.02
C ALA A 70 -2.31 -9.99 25.57
N ALA A 71 -2.06 -8.90 26.31
CA ALA A 71 -1.14 -7.83 25.99
C ALA A 71 0.09 -8.34 25.22
N LEU A 72 0.18 -7.96 23.95
CA LEU A 72 1.27 -8.37 23.07
C LEU A 72 2.53 -7.65 23.54
N GLY A 73 3.43 -8.44 24.15
CA GLY A 73 4.83 -8.06 24.32
C GLY A 73 5.50 -7.85 22.96
N GLU A 74 6.74 -7.34 23.02
CA GLU A 74 7.62 -6.92 21.95
C GLU A 74 7.46 -7.60 20.59
N GLU A 75 7.82 -6.82 19.57
CA GLU A 75 7.83 -7.13 18.14
C GLU A 75 8.45 -8.50 17.82
N SER A 76 7.66 -9.55 17.90
CA SER A 76 8.06 -10.81 17.28
C SER A 76 7.87 -10.65 15.76
N GLN A 77 8.94 -10.22 15.10
CA GLN A 77 9.08 -10.48 13.67
C GLN A 77 8.87 -12.00 13.48
N PRO A 78 8.18 -12.42 12.41
CA PRO A 78 8.09 -13.85 12.12
C PRO A 78 9.52 -14.41 12.10
N GLU A 79 9.76 -15.43 12.92
CA GLU A 79 11.05 -16.14 12.88
C GLU A 79 11.36 -16.53 11.45
N PRO A 80 12.60 -16.36 10.97
CA PRO A 80 12.97 -16.72 9.61
C PRO A 80 12.86 -18.22 9.43
N LYS A 81 11.68 -18.69 9.03
CA LYS A 81 11.42 -20.07 8.64
C LYS A 81 11.72 -20.24 7.16
N LEU A 82 12.24 -21.40 6.79
CA LEU A 82 12.36 -21.77 5.39
C LEU A 82 10.98 -21.99 4.79
N GLY A 83 10.75 -21.41 3.60
CA GLY A 83 9.51 -21.62 2.85
C GLY A 83 8.56 -20.44 2.84
N TYR A 84 7.35 -20.69 2.35
CA TYR A 84 6.30 -19.70 2.27
C TYR A 84 5.78 -19.30 3.65
N GLN A 85 5.70 -17.98 3.91
CA GLN A 85 5.27 -17.41 5.19
C GLN A 85 4.17 -16.36 5.03
N GLY A 86 3.52 -16.30 3.87
CA GLY A 86 2.43 -15.37 3.62
C GLY A 86 2.87 -14.03 3.04
N PHE A 87 2.17 -12.98 3.43
CA PHE A 87 2.37 -11.63 2.92
C PHE A 87 2.52 -10.61 4.03
N VAL A 88 3.36 -9.61 3.79
CA VAL A 88 3.38 -8.35 4.53
C VAL A 88 2.76 -7.27 3.67
N VAL A 89 1.72 -6.61 4.17
CA VAL A 89 1.07 -5.50 3.49
C VAL A 89 1.30 -4.24 4.28
N THR A 90 1.85 -3.22 3.63
CA THR A 90 2.10 -1.89 4.21
C THR A 90 1.23 -0.86 3.49
N ASN A 91 0.48 -0.10 4.26
CA ASN A 91 -0.30 1.01 3.74
C ASN A 91 0.59 2.25 3.64
N ASN A 92 0.96 2.63 2.43
CA ASN A 92 1.82 3.79 2.14
C ASN A 92 1.03 5.07 1.88
N SER A 93 -0.30 5.01 2.00
CA SER A 93 -1.12 6.19 1.78
C SER A 93 -1.46 6.86 3.11
N ASP A 94 -1.49 8.20 3.13
CA ASP A 94 -2.03 9.02 4.23
C ASP A 94 -3.55 8.91 4.36
N ILE A 95 -4.12 7.83 3.85
CA ILE A 95 -5.55 7.58 4.00
C ILE A 95 -5.84 7.38 5.48
N SER A 96 -6.95 7.94 5.90
CA SER A 96 -7.57 7.77 7.23
C SER A 96 -7.98 6.30 7.52
N SER A 97 -7.13 5.36 7.17
CA SER A 97 -7.25 3.96 7.54
C SER A 97 -6.50 3.78 8.85
N ASP A 98 -7.15 3.20 9.84
CA ASP A 98 -6.52 2.84 11.10
C ASP A 98 -5.44 1.77 10.93
N ILE A 99 -5.40 1.09 9.76
CA ILE A 99 -4.45 0.02 9.44
C ILE A 99 -3.18 0.63 8.84
N LYS A 100 -2.05 0.49 9.55
CA LYS A 100 -0.72 0.86 9.06
C LYS A 100 -0.09 -0.26 8.24
N SER A 101 -0.17 -1.48 8.75
CA SER A 101 0.33 -2.68 8.08
C SER A 101 -0.35 -3.92 8.65
N PHE A 102 -0.26 -5.02 7.93
CA PHE A 102 -0.65 -6.33 8.43
C PHE A 102 0.18 -7.44 7.80
N ILE A 103 0.24 -8.58 8.51
CA ILE A 103 0.84 -9.82 8.02
C ILE A 103 -0.29 -10.83 7.93
N VAL A 104 -0.36 -11.57 6.84
CA VAL A 104 -1.33 -12.64 6.62
C VAL A 104 -0.63 -13.92 6.21
N HIS A 105 -0.99 -15.03 6.86
CA HIS A 105 -0.55 -16.38 6.52
C HIS A 105 -1.66 -17.38 6.83
N GLY A 106 -2.24 -17.98 5.80
CA GLY A 106 -3.44 -18.80 5.93
C GLY A 106 -4.59 -18.01 6.57
N SER A 107 -5.11 -18.55 7.67
CA SER A 107 -6.16 -17.91 8.45
C SER A 107 -5.68 -16.87 9.48
N ASP A 108 -4.39 -16.82 9.75
CA ASP A 108 -3.84 -15.92 10.76
C ASP A 108 -3.51 -14.55 10.17
N VAL A 109 -4.06 -13.49 10.76
CA VAL A 109 -3.79 -12.11 10.36
C VAL A 109 -3.36 -11.30 11.57
N ARG A 110 -2.20 -10.64 11.47
CA ARG A 110 -1.68 -9.73 12.50
C ARG A 110 -1.71 -8.31 11.97
N LEU A 111 -2.44 -7.43 12.66
CA LEU A 111 -2.64 -6.05 12.25
C LEU A 111 -1.83 -5.11 13.13
N ALA A 112 -1.24 -4.08 12.52
CA ALA A 112 -0.69 -2.91 13.18
C ALA A 112 -1.64 -1.74 12.94
N LEU A 113 -2.38 -1.33 13.98
CA LEU A 113 -3.37 -0.28 13.93
C LEU A 113 -2.79 1.01 14.50
N VAL A 114 -3.04 2.14 13.85
CA VAL A 114 -2.71 3.46 14.39
C VAL A 114 -3.88 3.94 15.23
N THR A 115 -3.65 4.13 16.53
CA THR A 115 -4.61 4.71 17.45
C THR A 115 -4.12 6.09 17.91
N GLY A 116 -5.00 7.06 17.96
CA GLY A 116 -4.68 8.40 18.45
C GLY A 116 -5.19 9.51 17.53
N SER A 117 -5.43 10.68 18.09
CA SER A 117 -5.85 11.86 17.35
C SER A 117 -4.64 12.51 16.69
N LYS A 118 -4.71 12.75 15.37
CA LYS A 118 -3.70 13.54 14.62
C LYS A 118 -3.51 14.96 15.22
N GLN A 119 -4.48 15.45 15.98
CA GLN A 119 -4.44 16.77 16.63
C GLN A 119 -3.51 16.85 17.85
N ALA A 120 -3.19 15.73 18.50
CA ALA A 120 -2.37 15.72 19.71
C ALA A 120 -0.90 15.37 19.48
N GLY A 121 -0.47 15.11 18.24
CA GLY A 121 0.93 14.77 17.92
C GLY A 121 1.42 13.43 18.51
N LYS A 122 0.55 12.65 19.13
CA LYS A 122 0.87 11.35 19.71
C LYS A 122 0.02 10.28 19.03
N SER A 123 0.57 9.57 18.07
CA SER A 123 0.00 8.33 17.54
C SER A 123 0.70 7.15 18.19
N SER A 124 -0.06 6.20 18.69
CA SER A 124 0.45 4.90 19.14
C SER A 124 0.05 3.82 18.15
N VAL A 125 0.89 2.81 18.00
CA VAL A 125 0.58 1.63 17.20
C VAL A 125 0.12 0.52 18.14
N VAL A 126 -1.11 0.06 17.95
CA VAL A 126 -1.68 -1.07 18.66
C VAL A 126 -1.69 -2.27 17.73
N ARG A 127 -1.36 -3.44 18.28
CA ARG A 127 -1.40 -4.69 17.53
C ARG A 127 -2.71 -5.42 17.83
N ALA A 128 -3.27 -6.01 16.79
CA ALA A 128 -4.46 -6.85 16.90
C ALA A 128 -4.21 -8.14 16.10
N GLU A 129 -4.78 -9.24 16.55
CA GLU A 129 -4.81 -10.49 15.81
C GLU A 129 -6.23 -10.75 15.33
N GLY A 130 -6.36 -11.09 14.05
CA GLY A 130 -7.62 -11.46 13.42
C GLY A 130 -7.56 -12.90 12.89
N ILE A 131 -8.73 -13.51 12.72
CA ILE A 131 -8.87 -14.81 12.10
C ILE A 131 -9.64 -14.65 10.80
N ASP A 132 -9.02 -15.01 9.68
CA ASP A 132 -9.65 -15.14 8.38
C ASP A 132 -9.87 -16.65 8.09
N SER A 133 -10.95 -17.22 8.62
CA SER A 133 -11.21 -18.67 8.57
C SER A 133 -11.25 -19.24 7.15
N ASP A 134 -11.56 -18.42 6.16
CA ASP A 134 -11.62 -18.82 4.75
C ASP A 134 -10.34 -18.44 3.98
N ALA A 135 -9.34 -17.85 4.65
CA ALA A 135 -8.11 -17.33 4.05
C ALA A 135 -8.38 -16.41 2.84
N LYS A 136 -9.49 -15.65 2.87
CA LYS A 136 -9.92 -14.77 1.75
C LYS A 136 -8.90 -13.72 1.42
N LEU A 137 -8.28 -13.14 2.45
CA LEU A 137 -7.29 -12.08 2.31
C LEU A 137 -6.03 -12.59 1.62
N GLU A 138 -5.50 -13.74 2.09
CA GLU A 138 -4.35 -14.38 1.45
C GLU A 138 -4.65 -14.82 0.02
N ASN A 139 -5.80 -15.46 -0.20
CA ASN A 139 -6.20 -15.91 -1.53
C ASN A 139 -6.36 -14.75 -2.51
N LYS A 140 -6.86 -13.60 -2.04
CA LYS A 140 -6.94 -12.39 -2.86
C LYS A 140 -5.56 -11.85 -3.26
N LEU A 141 -4.62 -11.81 -2.34
CA LEU A 141 -3.25 -11.39 -2.61
C LEU A 141 -2.54 -12.35 -3.56
N LEU A 142 -2.74 -13.66 -3.39
CA LEU A 142 -2.19 -14.68 -4.31
C LEU A 142 -2.79 -14.57 -5.71
N ALA A 143 -4.08 -14.31 -5.83
CA ALA A 143 -4.71 -14.07 -7.12
C ALA A 143 -4.08 -12.84 -7.82
N HIS A 144 -3.76 -11.79 -7.07
CA HIS A 144 -3.05 -10.63 -7.61
C HIS A 144 -1.64 -11.00 -8.10
N VAL A 145 -0.88 -11.77 -7.31
CA VAL A 145 0.46 -12.26 -7.70
C VAL A 145 0.41 -13.06 -9.00
N LYS A 146 -0.54 -14.00 -9.11
CA LYS A 146 -0.75 -14.85 -10.28
C LYS A 146 -1.15 -14.06 -11.53
N ASN A 147 -2.13 -13.18 -11.38
CA ASN A 147 -2.68 -12.41 -12.52
C ASN A 147 -1.68 -11.38 -13.08
N ASN A 148 -0.75 -10.90 -12.26
CA ASN A 148 0.23 -9.88 -12.66
C ASN A 148 1.64 -10.44 -12.89
N GLY A 149 1.82 -11.76 -12.80
CA GLY A 149 3.12 -12.40 -13.07
C GLY A 149 4.24 -11.91 -12.13
N VAL A 150 3.91 -11.65 -10.85
CA VAL A 150 4.87 -11.13 -9.86
C VAL A 150 6.01 -12.10 -9.60
N VAL A 151 5.73 -13.39 -9.72
CA VAL A 151 6.69 -14.50 -9.57
C VAL A 151 6.50 -15.51 -10.70
N ASP A 152 7.50 -16.36 -10.90
CA ASP A 152 7.42 -17.45 -11.87
C ASP A 152 6.48 -18.59 -11.41
N GLU A 153 6.10 -19.44 -12.36
CA GLU A 153 5.16 -20.53 -12.13
C GLU A 153 5.67 -21.55 -11.08
N LYS A 154 6.98 -21.79 -11.03
CA LYS A 154 7.58 -22.71 -10.05
C LYS A 154 7.43 -22.19 -8.61
N VAL A 155 7.55 -20.87 -8.44
CA VAL A 155 7.33 -20.24 -7.13
C VAL A 155 5.86 -20.29 -6.76
N LEU A 156 4.94 -20.11 -7.71
CA LEU A 156 3.50 -20.25 -7.46
C LEU A 156 3.15 -21.69 -7.04
N GLU A 157 3.64 -22.68 -7.77
CA GLU A 157 3.46 -24.09 -7.44
C GLU A 157 4.01 -24.43 -6.05
N PHE A 158 5.20 -23.91 -5.71
CA PHE A 158 5.78 -24.07 -4.38
C PHE A 158 4.88 -23.48 -3.29
N ILE A 159 4.31 -22.29 -3.50
CA ILE A 159 3.39 -21.64 -2.54
C ILE A 159 2.11 -22.48 -2.38
N GLU A 160 1.52 -22.94 -3.49
CA GLU A 160 0.28 -23.75 -3.47
C GLU A 160 0.48 -25.07 -2.73
N ASN A 161 1.65 -25.68 -2.83
CA ASN A 161 2.00 -26.92 -2.11
C ASN A 161 2.43 -26.71 -0.65
N SER A 162 2.63 -25.46 -0.22
CA SER A 162 3.11 -25.12 1.14
C SER A 162 1.99 -24.61 2.08
N LYS A 163 0.76 -24.56 1.60
CA LYS A 163 -0.43 -24.07 2.33
C LYS A 163 -1.03 -25.09 3.29
#